data_4c3df45050031aa2f5a20215cbfcaf45
#
_entry.id   4c3df45050031aa2f5a20215cbfcaf45
#
_cell.length_a   1.000
_cell.length_b   1.000
_cell.length_c   1.000
_cell.angle_alpha   90.00
_cell.angle_beta   90.00
_cell.angle_gamma   90.00
#
_symmetry.space_group_name_H-M   'P 1'
#
loop_
_entity.id
_entity.type
_entity.pdbx_description
1 polymer ?
#
loop_
_entity_poly.entity_id
_entity_poly.type
_entity_poly.pdbx_seq_one_letter_code
_entity_poly.pdbx_strand_id
1 'polypeptide(L)'
;MSPKGNRRVLVSGNWKMNHTHYEAIQVVQKLAALLRAAPLPEDTDVSLHPSFTSLRSVQTALESDAVPIALGAQTCHFQDSGAYTGEVSAEMLAKLNVRYVLVGHSERRAMFGETDEVVRLKLDAVLRHAMVPILCVGETLEQRESGAAESTVATQLTAALADRGREALDSIVVAYEPVWAIGTGRTASADDAQAMAASIRGELELLGGEVSRTMLVQYGGSVTPDNAGELLACPDVDGLLVGGASLDADKFVAIASSGT
;
A
#
# COMPACT_ATOMS: atom_id res chain seq x y z
N MET A 1 13.38 -1.43 -23.86
CA MET A 1 13.50 -1.55 -22.38
C MET A 1 12.21 -1.01 -21.81
N SER A 2 11.59 -1.72 -20.86
CA SER A 2 10.40 -1.21 -20.15
C SER A 2 10.75 0.14 -19.49
N PRO A 3 9.89 1.15 -19.54
CA PRO A 3 10.11 2.43 -18.85
C PRO A 3 10.30 2.26 -17.34
N LYS A 4 9.81 1.15 -16.77
CA LYS A 4 9.94 0.79 -15.36
C LYS A 4 11.27 0.09 -14.99
N GLY A 5 12.12 -0.25 -15.97
CA GLY A 5 13.34 -1.02 -15.71
C GLY A 5 13.01 -2.40 -15.14
N ASN A 6 13.62 -2.74 -13.98
CA ASN A 6 13.42 -4.02 -13.28
C ASN A 6 12.42 -3.93 -12.10
N ARG A 7 11.64 -2.83 -11.98
CA ARG A 7 10.68 -2.69 -10.88
C ARG A 7 9.49 -3.64 -11.12
N ARG A 8 9.16 -4.39 -10.07
CA ARG A 8 8.00 -5.29 -10.06
C ARG A 8 6.71 -4.49 -9.88
N VAL A 9 5.60 -5.09 -10.26
CA VAL A 9 4.27 -4.54 -9.95
C VAL A 9 3.83 -5.06 -8.59
N LEU A 10 3.35 -4.17 -7.70
CA LEU A 10 2.74 -4.55 -6.41
C LEU A 10 1.29 -4.09 -6.36
N VAL A 11 0.34 -5.02 -6.26
CA VAL A 11 -1.09 -4.73 -6.09
C VAL A 11 -1.51 -5.09 -4.68
N SER A 12 -1.86 -4.07 -3.89
CA SER A 12 -2.21 -4.21 -2.47
C SER A 12 -3.70 -3.98 -2.24
N GLY A 13 -4.41 -4.96 -1.69
CA GLY A 13 -5.84 -4.87 -1.38
C GLY A 13 -6.08 -4.42 0.06
N ASN A 14 -6.41 -3.14 0.27
CA ASN A 14 -6.79 -2.61 1.57
C ASN A 14 -8.30 -2.80 1.79
N TRP A 15 -8.67 -3.77 2.60
CA TRP A 15 -10.07 -4.07 2.89
C TRP A 15 -10.73 -3.06 3.81
N LYS A 16 -9.94 -2.19 4.43
CA LYS A 16 -10.46 -1.22 5.41
C LYS A 16 -11.26 -1.94 6.51
N MET A 17 -12.37 -1.37 6.97
CA MET A 17 -13.23 -1.97 7.99
C MET A 17 -14.35 -2.79 7.33
N ASN A 18 -13.95 -3.82 6.56
CA ASN A 18 -14.88 -4.74 5.89
C ASN A 18 -14.46 -6.19 6.13
N HIS A 19 -15.37 -7.10 5.86
CA HIS A 19 -15.29 -8.54 6.03
C HIS A 19 -15.09 -8.99 7.47
N THR A 20 -16.05 -9.75 7.96
CA THR A 20 -15.87 -10.62 9.11
C THR A 20 -14.85 -11.70 8.78
N HIS A 21 -14.31 -12.38 9.80
CA HIS A 21 -13.33 -13.45 9.57
C HIS A 21 -13.90 -14.61 8.70
N TYR A 22 -15.21 -14.87 8.71
CA TYR A 22 -15.82 -15.87 7.84
C TYR A 22 -15.85 -15.42 6.37
N GLU A 23 -16.29 -14.19 6.10
CA GLU A 23 -16.28 -13.61 4.76
C GLU A 23 -14.87 -13.50 4.21
N ALA A 24 -13.90 -13.14 5.05
CA ALA A 24 -12.48 -13.08 4.70
C ALA A 24 -11.96 -14.44 4.18
N ILE A 25 -12.30 -15.54 4.85
CA ILE A 25 -11.94 -16.90 4.41
C ILE A 25 -12.55 -17.19 3.04
N GLN A 26 -13.84 -16.86 2.84
CA GLN A 26 -14.52 -17.10 1.56
C GLN A 26 -13.87 -16.33 0.41
N VAL A 27 -13.50 -15.06 0.64
CA VAL A 27 -12.79 -14.25 -0.37
C VAL A 27 -11.43 -14.86 -0.70
N VAL A 28 -10.64 -15.29 0.30
CA VAL A 28 -9.34 -15.93 0.07
C VAL A 28 -9.47 -17.23 -0.70
N GLN A 29 -10.45 -18.08 -0.35
CA GLN A 29 -10.72 -19.32 -1.08
C GLN A 29 -11.11 -19.07 -2.54
N LYS A 30 -11.90 -18.02 -2.79
CA LYS A 30 -12.25 -17.63 -4.17
C LYS A 30 -11.02 -17.12 -4.93
N LEU A 31 -10.17 -16.29 -4.30
CA LEU A 31 -8.90 -15.85 -4.87
C LEU A 31 -8.01 -17.04 -5.22
N ALA A 32 -7.89 -18.02 -4.32
CA ALA A 32 -7.15 -19.25 -4.56
C ALA A 32 -7.64 -20.01 -5.81
N ALA A 33 -8.95 -20.13 -5.97
CA ALA A 33 -9.55 -20.80 -7.13
C ALA A 33 -9.27 -20.02 -8.43
N LEU A 34 -9.42 -18.70 -8.42
CA LEU A 34 -9.16 -17.84 -9.58
C LEU A 34 -7.68 -17.90 -10.01
N LEU A 35 -6.76 -17.79 -9.06
CA LEU A 35 -5.31 -17.80 -9.35
C LEU A 35 -4.78 -19.17 -9.77
N ARG A 36 -5.41 -20.26 -9.36
CA ARG A 36 -5.12 -21.60 -9.91
C ARG A 36 -5.58 -21.73 -11.36
N ALA A 37 -6.71 -21.12 -11.72
CA ALA A 37 -7.24 -21.15 -13.08
C ALA A 37 -6.47 -20.23 -14.04
N ALA A 38 -6.07 -19.05 -13.54
CA ALA A 38 -5.31 -18.05 -14.29
C ALA A 38 -4.25 -17.42 -13.36
N PRO A 39 -3.01 -17.90 -13.40
CA PRO A 39 -1.92 -17.30 -12.62
C PRO A 39 -1.64 -15.85 -13.00
N LEU A 40 -1.20 -15.06 -12.02
CA LEU A 40 -0.78 -13.67 -12.25
C LEU A 40 0.49 -13.60 -13.12
N PRO A 41 0.73 -12.44 -13.76
CA PRO A 41 2.01 -12.18 -14.42
C PRO A 41 3.19 -12.41 -13.46
N GLU A 42 4.31 -12.92 -13.99
CA GLU A 42 5.46 -13.36 -13.20
C GLU A 42 6.14 -12.22 -12.40
N ASP A 43 6.00 -10.98 -12.87
CA ASP A 43 6.54 -9.76 -12.26
C ASP A 43 5.53 -9.05 -11.33
N THR A 44 4.36 -9.64 -11.10
CA THR A 44 3.30 -9.07 -10.25
C THR A 44 3.24 -9.76 -8.89
N ASP A 45 3.44 -8.96 -7.84
CA ASP A 45 3.22 -9.32 -6.44
C ASP A 45 1.87 -8.81 -5.96
N VAL A 46 1.21 -9.57 -5.08
CA VAL A 46 -0.10 -9.19 -4.51
C VAL A 46 -0.05 -9.28 -2.99
N SER A 47 -0.70 -8.33 -2.31
CA SER A 47 -0.92 -8.38 -0.87
C SER A 47 -2.36 -8.09 -0.49
N LEU A 48 -2.82 -8.67 0.63
CA LEU A 48 -4.14 -8.40 1.23
C LEU A 48 -3.97 -7.85 2.63
N HIS A 49 -4.67 -6.76 2.92
CA HIS A 49 -4.65 -6.08 4.20
C HIS A 49 -6.04 -6.15 4.87
N PRO A 50 -6.36 -7.27 5.55
CA PRO A 50 -7.62 -7.43 6.25
C PRO A 50 -7.64 -6.65 7.57
N SER A 51 -8.81 -6.52 8.20
CA SER A 51 -8.93 -6.03 9.58
C SER A 51 -8.19 -6.95 10.57
N PHE A 52 -7.78 -6.43 11.72
CA PHE A 52 -7.05 -7.21 12.73
C PHE A 52 -7.79 -8.47 13.16
N THR A 53 -9.14 -8.41 13.26
CA THR A 53 -10.00 -9.54 13.64
C THR A 53 -9.97 -10.68 12.61
N SER A 54 -9.57 -10.41 11.38
CA SER A 54 -9.53 -11.38 10.29
C SER A 54 -8.11 -11.86 9.93
N LEU A 55 -7.05 -11.19 10.45
CA LEU A 55 -5.65 -11.47 10.08
C LEU A 55 -5.29 -12.95 10.23
N ARG A 56 -5.54 -13.55 11.40
CA ARG A 56 -5.21 -14.96 11.65
C ARG A 56 -5.96 -15.92 10.73
N SER A 57 -7.24 -15.64 10.46
CA SER A 57 -8.06 -16.45 9.56
C SER A 57 -7.55 -16.37 8.12
N VAL A 58 -7.20 -15.17 7.65
CA VAL A 58 -6.63 -14.95 6.32
C VAL A 58 -5.27 -15.64 6.20
N GLN A 59 -4.37 -15.48 7.18
CA GLN A 59 -3.09 -16.19 7.22
C GLN A 59 -3.28 -17.69 7.03
N THR A 60 -4.14 -18.30 7.86
CA THR A 60 -4.39 -19.75 7.80
C THR A 60 -4.92 -20.18 6.44
N ALA A 61 -5.83 -19.41 5.84
CA ALA A 61 -6.39 -19.73 4.53
C ALA A 61 -5.34 -19.60 3.40
N LEU A 62 -4.53 -18.53 3.43
CA LEU A 62 -3.43 -18.34 2.45
C LEU A 62 -2.40 -19.48 2.52
N GLU A 63 -2.00 -19.87 3.74
CA GLU A 63 -1.01 -20.94 3.95
C GLU A 63 -1.58 -22.32 3.55
N SER A 64 -2.82 -22.64 3.95
CA SER A 64 -3.47 -23.93 3.66
C SER A 64 -3.70 -24.16 2.17
N ASP A 65 -4.06 -23.12 1.46
CA ASP A 65 -4.33 -23.18 0.02
C ASP A 65 -3.11 -22.86 -0.86
N ALA A 66 -1.96 -22.58 -0.23
CA ALA A 66 -0.71 -22.16 -0.90
C ALA A 66 -0.93 -21.02 -1.90
N VAL A 67 -1.73 -20.02 -1.48
CA VAL A 67 -2.09 -18.86 -2.34
C VAL A 67 -0.88 -17.93 -2.44
N PRO A 68 -0.41 -17.54 -3.64
CA PRO A 68 0.75 -16.67 -3.81
C PRO A 68 0.40 -15.20 -3.55
N ILE A 69 -0.18 -14.92 -2.38
CA ILE A 69 -0.57 -13.59 -1.91
C ILE A 69 0.08 -13.35 -0.55
N ALA A 70 0.75 -12.22 -0.39
CA ALA A 70 1.34 -11.83 0.87
C ALA A 70 0.27 -11.29 1.84
N LEU A 71 0.40 -11.63 3.12
CA LEU A 71 -0.42 -11.03 4.16
C LEU A 71 0.09 -9.64 4.49
N GLY A 72 -0.81 -8.68 4.59
CA GLY A 72 -0.56 -7.30 5.02
C GLY A 72 -1.41 -6.93 6.23
N ALA A 73 -1.05 -5.83 6.88
CA ALA A 73 -1.84 -5.20 7.95
C ALA A 73 -2.15 -3.74 7.60
N GLN A 74 -3.26 -3.22 8.13
CA GLN A 74 -3.75 -1.86 7.81
C GLN A 74 -3.07 -0.76 8.64
N THR A 75 -2.41 -1.12 9.73
CA THR A 75 -1.63 -0.25 10.63
C THR A 75 -0.92 -1.12 11.67
N CYS A 76 -0.10 -0.51 12.51
CA CYS A 76 0.39 -1.09 13.77
C CYS A 76 0.60 0.01 14.82
N HIS A 77 0.83 -0.37 16.07
CA HIS A 77 1.38 0.52 17.08
C HIS A 77 2.91 0.57 16.97
N PHE A 78 3.53 1.70 17.35
CA PHE A 78 4.98 1.88 17.23
C PHE A 78 5.78 1.28 18.40
N GLN A 79 5.13 0.95 19.53
CA GLN A 79 5.72 0.20 20.63
C GLN A 79 5.47 -1.30 20.47
N ASP A 80 6.42 -2.13 20.88
CA ASP A 80 6.32 -3.58 20.73
C ASP A 80 5.36 -4.18 21.77
N SER A 81 5.26 -3.58 22.96
CA SER A 81 4.38 -4.01 24.04
C SER A 81 4.09 -2.88 25.02
N GLY A 82 3.15 -3.04 25.93
CA GLY A 82 2.89 -2.08 27.00
C GLY A 82 1.41 -1.79 27.24
N ALA A 83 1.15 -0.68 27.96
CA ALA A 83 -0.19 -0.25 28.36
C ALA A 83 -0.89 0.52 27.23
N TYR A 84 -1.16 -0.15 26.13
CA TYR A 84 -1.79 0.39 24.91
C TYR A 84 -3.03 -0.42 24.56
N THR A 85 -4.04 -0.36 25.42
CA THR A 85 -5.27 -1.17 25.32
C THR A 85 -5.93 -1.02 23.96
N GLY A 86 -6.09 -2.15 23.25
CA GLY A 86 -6.73 -2.21 21.93
C GLY A 86 -5.76 -2.11 20.75
N GLU A 87 -4.48 -1.76 20.96
CA GLU A 87 -3.48 -1.67 19.91
C GLU A 87 -2.87 -3.04 19.55
N VAL A 88 -2.37 -3.14 18.34
CA VAL A 88 -1.63 -4.29 17.81
C VAL A 88 -0.23 -3.84 17.42
N SER A 89 0.79 -4.48 18.00
CA SER A 89 2.19 -4.13 17.74
C SER A 89 2.73 -4.73 16.45
N ALA A 90 3.82 -4.17 15.94
CA ALA A 90 4.55 -4.72 14.81
C ALA A 90 5.12 -6.13 15.14
N GLU A 91 5.53 -6.38 16.38
CA GLU A 91 5.96 -7.69 16.83
C GLU A 91 4.85 -8.75 16.70
N MET A 92 3.62 -8.43 17.12
CA MET A 92 2.46 -9.33 17.00
C MET A 92 2.16 -9.64 15.54
N LEU A 93 2.26 -8.66 14.64
CA LEU A 93 2.04 -8.83 13.20
C LEU A 93 3.11 -9.72 12.56
N ALA A 94 4.38 -9.55 12.92
CA ALA A 94 5.46 -10.38 12.43
C ALA A 94 5.27 -11.86 12.79
N LYS A 95 4.71 -12.17 13.99
CA LYS A 95 4.36 -13.55 14.39
C LYS A 95 3.22 -14.18 13.58
N LEU A 96 2.48 -13.37 12.84
CA LEU A 96 1.46 -13.82 11.87
C LEU A 96 1.99 -13.88 10.43
N ASN A 97 3.30 -13.79 10.21
CA ASN A 97 3.92 -13.73 8.88
C ASN A 97 3.39 -12.58 8.01
N VAL A 98 2.99 -11.46 8.64
CA VAL A 98 2.66 -10.23 7.93
C VAL A 98 3.92 -9.73 7.23
N ARG A 99 3.82 -9.49 5.92
CA ARG A 99 4.92 -8.96 5.10
C ARG A 99 4.84 -7.44 4.93
N TYR A 100 3.65 -6.91 4.69
CA TYR A 100 3.43 -5.49 4.43
C TYR A 100 2.58 -4.83 5.51
N VAL A 101 2.90 -3.60 5.89
CA VAL A 101 2.08 -2.82 6.83
C VAL A 101 1.83 -1.43 6.28
N LEU A 102 0.56 -1.04 6.15
CA LEU A 102 0.20 0.34 5.79
C LEU A 102 0.55 1.27 6.96
N VAL A 103 1.21 2.38 6.69
CA VAL A 103 1.51 3.41 7.68
C VAL A 103 1.13 4.79 7.14
N GLY A 104 0.43 5.58 7.95
CA GLY A 104 0.02 6.94 7.58
C GLY A 104 -1.09 7.03 6.54
N HIS A 105 -1.94 5.97 6.38
CA HIS A 105 -3.10 6.01 5.49
C HIS A 105 -3.96 7.25 5.75
N SER A 106 -4.47 7.87 4.68
CA SER A 106 -5.21 9.14 4.75
C SER A 106 -6.36 9.15 5.77
N GLU A 107 -7.12 8.06 5.88
CA GLU A 107 -8.18 7.92 6.89
C GLU A 107 -7.61 7.99 8.32
N ARG A 108 -6.42 7.43 8.57
CA ARG A 108 -5.81 7.46 9.90
C ARG A 108 -5.25 8.83 10.25
N ARG A 109 -4.69 9.54 9.27
CA ARG A 109 -4.28 10.93 9.43
C ARG A 109 -5.48 11.83 9.76
N ALA A 110 -6.57 11.71 8.99
CA ALA A 110 -7.74 12.57 9.10
C ALA A 110 -8.63 12.26 10.32
N MET A 111 -8.88 10.97 10.61
CA MET A 111 -9.89 10.56 11.60
C MET A 111 -9.28 10.16 12.95
N PHE A 112 -8.02 9.71 12.96
CA PHE A 112 -7.35 9.17 14.16
C PHE A 112 -6.15 10.02 14.59
N GLY A 113 -5.90 11.15 13.94
CA GLY A 113 -4.86 12.11 14.33
C GLY A 113 -3.43 11.60 14.17
N GLU A 114 -3.18 10.68 13.23
CA GLU A 114 -1.81 10.24 12.95
C GLU A 114 -1.01 11.37 12.31
N THR A 115 -0.06 11.92 13.06
CA THR A 115 0.90 12.93 12.60
C THR A 115 2.06 12.30 11.84
N ASP A 116 2.85 13.09 11.13
CA ASP A 116 4.05 12.60 10.45
C ASP A 116 5.06 11.99 11.42
N GLU A 117 5.16 12.50 12.64
CA GLU A 117 5.96 11.92 13.72
C GLU A 117 5.48 10.50 14.08
N VAL A 118 4.16 10.33 14.28
CA VAL A 118 3.58 9.00 14.57
C VAL A 118 3.80 8.05 13.40
N VAL A 119 3.67 8.51 12.17
CA VAL A 119 3.92 7.72 10.96
C VAL A 119 5.38 7.27 10.90
N ARG A 120 6.34 8.17 11.20
CA ARG A 120 7.77 7.83 11.28
C ARG A 120 8.04 6.76 12.32
N LEU A 121 7.47 6.88 13.52
CA LEU A 121 7.62 5.89 14.61
C LEU A 121 7.04 4.52 14.22
N LYS A 122 5.88 4.49 13.54
CA LYS A 122 5.28 3.25 13.02
C LYS A 122 6.13 2.61 11.94
N LEU A 123 6.67 3.40 11.02
CA LEU A 123 7.58 2.95 9.98
C LEU A 123 8.83 2.29 10.60
N ASP A 124 9.42 2.91 11.64
CA ASP A 124 10.54 2.33 12.38
C ASP A 124 10.18 0.99 13.04
N ALA A 125 8.97 0.89 13.60
CA ALA A 125 8.51 -0.36 14.21
C ALA A 125 8.37 -1.48 13.16
N VAL A 126 7.82 -1.18 11.98
CA VAL A 126 7.67 -2.14 10.88
C VAL A 126 9.03 -2.65 10.39
N LEU A 127 9.97 -1.73 10.14
CA LEU A 127 11.34 -2.07 9.71
C LEU A 127 12.09 -2.88 10.77
N ARG A 128 11.97 -2.53 12.05
CA ARG A 128 12.60 -3.26 13.17
C ARG A 128 12.21 -4.72 13.23
N HIS A 129 11.02 -5.07 12.78
CA HIS A 129 10.52 -6.44 12.70
C HIS A 129 10.61 -7.06 11.30
N ALA A 130 11.50 -6.53 10.43
CA ALA A 130 11.79 -7.05 9.09
C ALA A 130 10.55 -7.17 8.18
N MET A 131 9.53 -6.35 8.39
CA MET A 131 8.39 -6.19 7.51
C MET A 131 8.59 -4.98 6.58
N VAL A 132 7.82 -4.91 5.52
CA VAL A 132 7.86 -3.84 4.52
C VAL A 132 6.77 -2.81 4.82
N PRO A 133 7.11 -1.57 5.21
CA PRO A 133 6.10 -0.54 5.35
C PRO A 133 5.65 -0.03 3.97
N ILE A 134 4.34 0.15 3.81
CA ILE A 134 3.75 0.90 2.71
C ILE A 134 3.40 2.28 3.28
N LEU A 135 4.27 3.26 3.00
CA LEU A 135 4.10 4.64 3.45
C LEU A 135 3.08 5.36 2.59
N CYS A 136 1.94 5.70 3.19
CA CYS A 136 0.88 6.45 2.53
C CYS A 136 1.13 7.96 2.67
N VAL A 137 1.13 8.64 1.53
CA VAL A 137 1.29 10.10 1.41
C VAL A 137 0.27 10.66 0.44
N GLY A 138 -0.15 11.89 0.66
CA GLY A 138 -1.10 12.52 -0.26
C GLY A 138 -1.67 13.84 0.29
N GLU A 139 -2.20 14.63 -0.61
CA GLU A 139 -2.77 15.94 -0.38
C GLU A 139 -4.30 15.93 -0.30
N THR A 140 -4.85 16.86 0.47
CA THR A 140 -6.29 17.16 0.50
C THR A 140 -6.70 18.00 -0.71
N LEU A 141 -8.01 18.14 -0.93
CA LEU A 141 -8.54 19.00 -1.99
C LEU A 141 -8.09 20.46 -1.82
N GLU A 142 -8.13 20.98 -0.60
CA GLU A 142 -7.69 22.35 -0.29
C GLU A 142 -6.22 22.57 -0.63
N GLN A 143 -5.35 21.60 -0.28
CA GLN A 143 -3.92 21.66 -0.60
C GLN A 143 -3.68 21.61 -2.12
N ARG A 144 -4.46 20.82 -2.85
CA ARG A 144 -4.37 20.74 -4.30
C ARG A 144 -4.84 22.04 -4.97
N GLU A 145 -5.98 22.57 -4.57
CA GLU A 145 -6.53 23.82 -5.12
C GLU A 145 -5.66 25.06 -4.81
N SER A 146 -4.94 25.03 -3.70
CA SER A 146 -3.96 26.09 -3.33
C SER A 146 -2.59 25.94 -4.04
N GLY A 147 -2.38 24.87 -4.82
CA GLY A 147 -1.08 24.58 -5.46
C GLY A 147 -0.03 24.00 -4.51
N ALA A 148 -0.43 23.52 -3.33
CA ALA A 148 0.47 22.98 -2.32
C ALA A 148 0.60 21.44 -2.38
N ALA A 149 0.06 20.77 -3.40
CA ALA A 149 0.02 19.32 -3.49
C ALA A 149 1.41 18.67 -3.39
N GLU A 150 2.33 19.04 -4.27
CA GLU A 150 3.69 18.49 -4.30
C GLU A 150 4.46 18.79 -3.00
N SER A 151 4.40 20.04 -2.51
CA SER A 151 5.08 20.41 -1.27
C SER A 151 4.54 19.69 -0.04
N THR A 152 3.23 19.38 -0.01
CA THR A 152 2.62 18.55 1.05
C THR A 152 3.19 17.12 1.01
N VAL A 153 3.21 16.50 -0.15
CA VAL A 153 3.74 15.14 -0.32
C VAL A 153 5.24 15.10 -0.01
N ALA A 154 6.03 16.08 -0.49
CA ALA A 154 7.45 16.20 -0.19
C ALA A 154 7.70 16.33 1.33
N THR A 155 6.89 17.13 2.04
CA THR A 155 6.98 17.27 3.50
C THR A 155 6.72 15.93 4.21
N GLN A 156 5.68 15.19 3.83
CA GLN A 156 5.36 13.89 4.40
C GLN A 156 6.45 12.84 4.14
N LEU A 157 7.01 12.83 2.92
CA LEU A 157 8.14 11.95 2.56
C LEU A 157 9.39 12.30 3.39
N THR A 158 9.76 13.56 3.45
CA THR A 158 10.93 14.01 4.23
C THR A 158 10.78 13.66 5.71
N ALA A 159 9.61 13.93 6.31
CA ALA A 159 9.35 13.61 7.71
C ALA A 159 9.49 12.11 8.02
N ALA A 160 9.05 11.25 7.09
CA ALA A 160 9.11 9.81 7.28
C ALA A 160 10.48 9.19 6.91
N LEU A 161 11.18 9.73 5.89
CA LEU A 161 12.32 9.06 5.25
C LEU A 161 13.68 9.73 5.50
N ALA A 162 13.73 10.98 5.97
CA ALA A 162 14.99 11.67 6.22
C ALA A 162 15.88 10.89 7.19
N ASP A 163 17.20 10.99 6.96
CA ASP A 163 18.26 10.38 7.78
C ASP A 163 18.26 8.83 7.81
N ARG A 164 17.55 8.17 6.88
CA ARG A 164 17.56 6.71 6.76
C ARG A 164 18.69 6.24 5.87
N GLY A 165 19.33 5.15 6.28
CA GLY A 165 20.30 4.47 5.45
C GLY A 165 19.66 3.76 4.25
N ARG A 166 20.48 3.48 3.23
CA ARG A 166 20.06 2.84 1.98
C ARG A 166 19.25 1.55 2.19
N GLU A 167 19.72 0.66 3.06
CA GLU A 167 19.07 -0.63 3.35
C GLU A 167 17.62 -0.45 3.86
N ALA A 168 17.40 0.54 4.72
CA ALA A 168 16.06 0.85 5.21
C ALA A 168 15.16 1.40 4.10
N LEU A 169 15.70 2.28 3.24
CA LEU A 169 14.96 2.85 2.12
C LEU A 169 14.59 1.79 1.07
N ASP A 170 15.50 0.85 0.74
CA ASP A 170 15.23 -0.26 -0.20
C ASP A 170 14.08 -1.17 0.26
N SER A 171 13.74 -1.14 1.56
CA SER A 171 12.69 -1.95 2.16
C SER A 171 11.34 -1.21 2.29
N ILE A 172 11.17 -0.04 1.67
CA ILE A 172 9.96 0.78 1.79
C ILE A 172 9.23 0.85 0.45
N VAL A 173 7.91 0.81 0.51
CA VAL A 173 7.01 1.13 -0.61
C VAL A 173 6.32 2.44 -0.30
N VAL A 174 6.14 3.32 -1.29
CA VAL A 174 5.35 4.55 -1.15
C VAL A 174 4.01 4.35 -1.84
N ALA A 175 2.91 4.75 -1.19
CA ALA A 175 1.58 4.78 -1.80
C ALA A 175 1.07 6.23 -1.85
N TYR A 176 0.87 6.74 -3.05
CA TYR A 176 0.28 8.05 -3.28
C TYR A 176 -1.24 7.98 -3.19
N GLU A 177 -1.82 8.70 -2.27
CA GLU A 177 -3.26 8.80 -2.06
C GLU A 177 -3.75 10.21 -2.40
N PRO A 178 -4.36 10.46 -3.59
CA PRO A 178 -5.08 11.71 -3.85
C PRO A 178 -6.33 11.75 -2.95
N VAL A 179 -6.20 12.31 -1.73
CA VAL A 179 -7.25 12.24 -0.69
C VAL A 179 -8.59 12.81 -1.20
N TRP A 180 -8.52 13.81 -2.06
CA TRP A 180 -9.68 14.43 -2.72
C TRP A 180 -10.44 13.51 -3.69
N ALA A 181 -9.80 12.39 -4.11
CA ALA A 181 -10.40 11.40 -5.03
C ALA A 181 -10.80 10.10 -4.31
N ILE A 182 -10.55 9.96 -3.00
CA ILE A 182 -10.87 8.73 -2.24
C ILE A 182 -12.29 8.83 -1.69
N GLY A 183 -13.21 7.99 -2.20
CA GLY A 183 -14.58 7.90 -1.69
C GLY A 183 -15.47 9.13 -1.97
N THR A 184 -15.01 10.07 -2.77
CA THR A 184 -15.73 11.32 -3.07
C THR A 184 -16.54 11.27 -4.37
N GLY A 185 -16.38 10.20 -5.17
CA GLY A 185 -16.93 10.11 -6.53
C GLY A 185 -16.11 10.87 -7.58
N ARG A 186 -15.05 11.58 -7.19
CA ARG A 186 -14.05 12.15 -8.12
C ARG A 186 -12.99 11.10 -8.41
N THR A 187 -12.45 11.08 -9.61
CA THR A 187 -11.34 10.22 -10.03
C THR A 187 -10.17 11.09 -10.46
N ALA A 188 -8.99 10.82 -9.97
CA ALA A 188 -7.77 11.36 -10.56
C ALA A 188 -7.52 10.64 -11.90
N SER A 189 -7.06 11.38 -12.91
CA SER A 189 -6.67 10.80 -14.19
C SER A 189 -5.34 10.02 -14.06
N ALA A 190 -5.02 9.23 -15.09
CA ALA A 190 -3.70 8.58 -15.17
C ALA A 190 -2.57 9.64 -15.28
N ASP A 191 -2.82 10.76 -15.91
CA ASP A 191 -1.87 11.89 -15.99
C ASP A 191 -1.64 12.52 -14.61
N ASP A 192 -2.68 12.70 -13.78
CA ASP A 192 -2.53 13.15 -12.38
C ASP A 192 -1.71 12.15 -11.55
N ALA A 193 -1.99 10.86 -11.71
CA ALA A 193 -1.26 9.79 -11.03
C ALA A 193 0.22 9.78 -11.45
N GLN A 194 0.50 9.87 -12.74
CA GLN A 194 1.85 9.93 -13.30
C GLN A 194 2.61 11.18 -12.81
N ALA A 195 1.98 12.35 -12.89
CA ALA A 195 2.63 13.60 -12.49
C ALA A 195 3.09 13.57 -11.03
N MET A 196 2.22 13.11 -10.11
CA MET A 196 2.58 13.00 -8.70
C MET A 196 3.57 11.85 -8.45
N ALA A 197 3.45 10.71 -9.13
CA ALA A 197 4.41 9.61 -8.99
C ALA A 197 5.82 10.06 -9.46
N ALA A 198 5.92 10.83 -10.53
CA ALA A 198 7.19 11.42 -10.97
C ALA A 198 7.75 12.44 -9.95
N SER A 199 6.90 13.29 -9.36
CA SER A 199 7.28 14.20 -8.28
C SER A 199 7.81 13.43 -7.06
N ILE A 200 7.10 12.38 -6.62
CA ILE A 200 7.53 11.48 -5.53
C ILE A 200 8.89 10.88 -5.86
N ARG A 201 9.11 10.40 -7.07
CA ARG A 201 10.40 9.81 -7.47
C ARG A 201 11.54 10.82 -7.44
N GLY A 202 11.28 12.07 -7.83
CA GLY A 202 12.23 13.17 -7.68
C GLY A 202 12.62 13.43 -6.22
N GLU A 203 11.64 13.46 -5.31
CA GLU A 203 11.89 13.62 -3.87
C GLU A 203 12.68 12.43 -3.28
N LEU A 204 12.34 11.21 -3.71
CA LEU A 204 13.08 10.01 -3.30
C LEU A 204 14.53 10.04 -3.79
N GLU A 205 14.81 10.62 -4.95
CA GLU A 205 16.18 10.80 -5.46
C GLU A 205 16.97 11.78 -4.59
N LEU A 206 16.34 12.86 -4.14
CA LEU A 206 16.97 13.82 -3.21
C LEU A 206 17.26 13.19 -1.84
N LEU A 207 16.38 12.34 -1.34
CA LEU A 207 16.49 11.70 -0.01
C LEU A 207 17.41 10.47 -0.02
N GLY A 208 17.41 9.66 -1.07
CA GLY A 208 18.03 8.34 -1.08
C GLY A 208 18.95 8.06 -2.30
N GLY A 209 19.10 9.00 -3.23
CA GLY A 209 19.92 8.81 -4.43
C GLY A 209 19.43 7.65 -5.29
N GLU A 210 20.31 6.69 -5.61
CA GLU A 210 19.97 5.56 -6.50
C GLU A 210 18.84 4.65 -6.00
N VAL A 211 18.52 4.65 -4.70
CA VAL A 211 17.40 3.87 -4.13
C VAL A 211 16.06 4.29 -4.72
N SER A 212 15.93 5.56 -5.12
CA SER A 212 14.73 6.06 -5.81
C SER A 212 14.33 5.24 -7.05
N ARG A 213 15.31 4.60 -7.68
CA ARG A 213 15.11 3.81 -8.90
C ARG A 213 14.52 2.42 -8.64
N THR A 214 14.64 1.90 -7.40
CA THR A 214 14.17 0.57 -6.99
C THR A 214 12.93 0.61 -6.11
N MET A 215 12.72 1.70 -5.36
CA MET A 215 11.54 1.87 -4.52
C MET A 215 10.27 1.83 -5.38
N LEU A 216 9.28 1.06 -4.91
CA LEU A 216 7.99 0.98 -5.58
C LEU A 216 7.10 2.16 -5.17
N VAL A 217 6.44 2.76 -6.15
CA VAL A 217 5.43 3.80 -5.96
C VAL A 217 4.08 3.25 -6.42
N GLN A 218 3.15 3.10 -5.48
CA GLN A 218 1.77 2.69 -5.75
C GLN A 218 0.87 3.92 -5.92
N TYR A 219 -0.15 3.79 -6.75
CA TYR A 219 -1.28 4.72 -6.78
C TYR A 219 -2.42 4.18 -5.90
N GLY A 220 -2.90 5.01 -4.97
CA GLY A 220 -3.91 4.67 -3.95
C GLY A 220 -5.22 5.46 -4.06
N GLY A 221 -5.56 5.98 -5.22
CA GLY A 221 -6.86 6.60 -5.47
C GLY A 221 -7.95 5.59 -5.84
N SER A 222 -8.94 6.04 -6.60
CA SER A 222 -10.02 5.18 -7.09
C SER A 222 -9.51 4.24 -8.19
N VAL A 223 -9.42 2.95 -7.88
CA VAL A 223 -8.97 1.90 -8.80
C VAL A 223 -10.12 0.94 -9.11
N THR A 224 -10.32 0.64 -10.38
CA THR A 224 -11.29 -0.31 -10.90
C THR A 224 -10.63 -1.21 -11.94
N PRO A 225 -11.24 -2.36 -12.32
CA PRO A 225 -10.73 -3.17 -13.43
C PRO A 225 -10.57 -2.38 -14.75
N ASP A 226 -11.42 -1.38 -14.97
CA ASP A 226 -11.44 -0.62 -16.22
C ASP A 226 -10.28 0.38 -16.35
N ASN A 227 -9.78 0.94 -15.23
CA ASN A 227 -8.70 1.94 -15.24
C ASN A 227 -7.33 1.40 -14.78
N ALA A 228 -7.28 0.19 -14.22
CA ALA A 228 -6.05 -0.36 -13.66
C ALA A 228 -4.92 -0.48 -14.69
N GLY A 229 -5.23 -0.93 -15.90
CA GLY A 229 -4.24 -1.05 -16.98
C GLY A 229 -3.64 0.30 -17.39
N GLU A 230 -4.45 1.35 -17.50
CA GLU A 230 -3.99 2.70 -17.81
C GLU A 230 -3.09 3.27 -16.71
N LEU A 231 -3.47 3.09 -15.44
CA LEU A 231 -2.66 3.49 -14.29
C LEU A 231 -1.33 2.74 -14.23
N LEU A 232 -1.35 1.43 -14.45
CA LEU A 232 -0.14 0.61 -14.47
C LEU A 232 0.74 0.84 -15.71
N ALA A 233 0.22 1.43 -16.78
CA ALA A 233 1.01 1.84 -17.93
C ALA A 233 1.86 3.10 -17.67
N CYS A 234 1.56 3.86 -16.63
CA CYS A 234 2.32 5.05 -16.23
C CYS A 234 3.76 4.66 -15.83
N PRO A 235 4.80 5.33 -16.35
CA PRO A 235 6.21 4.97 -16.14
C PRO A 235 6.65 4.94 -14.66
N ASP A 236 6.09 5.82 -13.82
CA ASP A 236 6.47 5.97 -12.41
C ASP A 236 5.49 5.34 -11.42
N VAL A 237 4.41 4.71 -11.92
CA VAL A 237 3.46 3.96 -11.09
C VAL A 237 3.82 2.47 -11.14
N ASP A 238 4.31 1.92 -10.05
CA ASP A 238 4.79 0.53 -9.94
C ASP A 238 3.75 -0.40 -9.29
N GLY A 239 2.56 0.10 -9.02
CA GLY A 239 1.51 -0.72 -8.41
C GLY A 239 0.30 0.07 -7.98
N LEU A 240 -0.61 -0.62 -7.31
CA LEU A 240 -1.91 -0.06 -6.94
C LEU A 240 -2.24 -0.42 -5.48
N LEU A 241 -2.69 0.56 -4.71
CA LEU A 241 -3.29 0.33 -3.39
C LEU A 241 -4.81 0.43 -3.53
N VAL A 242 -5.46 -0.73 -3.60
CA VAL A 242 -6.85 -0.89 -4.00
C VAL A 242 -7.75 -0.95 -2.76
N GLY A 243 -8.74 -0.06 -2.67
CA GLY A 243 -9.76 -0.09 -1.61
C GLY A 243 -10.95 -0.99 -1.98
N GLY A 244 -12.12 -0.40 -2.21
CA GLY A 244 -13.40 -1.12 -2.38
C GLY A 244 -13.41 -2.24 -3.42
N ALA A 245 -12.70 -2.10 -4.54
CA ALA A 245 -12.62 -3.15 -5.55
C ALA A 245 -11.88 -4.41 -5.06
N SER A 246 -11.03 -4.30 -4.02
CA SER A 246 -10.33 -5.45 -3.43
C SER A 246 -11.22 -6.34 -2.54
N LEU A 247 -12.44 -5.89 -2.23
CA LEU A 247 -13.42 -6.68 -1.49
C LEU A 247 -14.06 -7.77 -2.34
N ASP A 248 -14.00 -7.66 -3.65
CA ASP A 248 -14.50 -8.64 -4.62
C ASP A 248 -13.32 -9.35 -5.29
N ALA A 249 -13.26 -10.67 -5.15
CA ALA A 249 -12.14 -11.47 -5.64
C ALA A 249 -11.96 -11.40 -7.17
N ASP A 250 -13.07 -11.37 -7.95
CA ASP A 250 -13.01 -11.31 -9.42
C ASP A 250 -12.45 -9.94 -9.87
N LYS A 251 -12.92 -8.85 -9.27
CA LYS A 251 -12.42 -7.50 -9.56
C LYS A 251 -10.96 -7.36 -9.16
N PHE A 252 -10.58 -7.88 -8.00
CA PHE A 252 -9.22 -7.76 -7.51
C PHE A 252 -8.22 -8.53 -8.37
N VAL A 253 -8.56 -9.76 -8.80
CA VAL A 253 -7.74 -10.53 -9.74
C VAL A 253 -7.67 -9.84 -11.09
N ALA A 254 -8.78 -9.29 -11.62
CA ALA A 254 -8.77 -8.53 -12.88
C ALA A 254 -7.83 -7.32 -12.80
N ILE A 255 -7.84 -6.57 -11.68
CA ILE A 255 -6.91 -5.46 -11.44
C ILE A 255 -5.46 -5.95 -11.38
N ALA A 256 -5.17 -7.03 -10.63
CA ALA A 256 -3.82 -7.56 -10.48
C ALA A 256 -3.26 -8.13 -11.80
N SER A 257 -4.13 -8.56 -12.70
CA SER A 257 -3.76 -9.09 -14.03
C SER A 257 -3.60 -7.99 -15.10
N SER A 258 -3.88 -6.73 -14.78
CA SER A 258 -3.85 -5.63 -15.78
C SER A 258 -2.44 -5.08 -16.04
N GLY A 259 -1.42 -5.54 -15.35
CA GLY A 259 -0.04 -5.05 -15.43
C GLY A 259 0.81 -5.62 -16.58
N THR A 260 0.20 -6.20 -17.60
CA THR A 260 0.90 -6.84 -18.76
C THR A 260 1.03 -5.88 -19.92
#